data_0e47a9b72e5c47fc67d6d8a4ab8339ce
#
_entry.id   0e47a9b72e5c47fc67d6d8a4ab8339ce
#
_cell.length_a   1.000
_cell.length_b   1.000
_cell.length_c   1.000
_cell.angle_alpha   90.00
_cell.angle_beta   90.00
_cell.angle_gamma   90.00
#
_symmetry.space_group_name_H-M   'P 1'
#
loop_
_entity.id
_entity.type
_entity.pdbx_description
1 polymer ?
#
loop_
_entity_poly.entity_id
_entity_poly.type
_entity_poly.pdbx_seq_one_letter_code
_entity_poly.pdbx_strand_id
1 'polypeptide(L)'
;MYDVKSMKAEEFIDDQEILDTLEYAEKNKNNRELIGQILDKAAPKKTGRGVECAGLSHREASVLLACEDPEVIEKIYALARQIKEAFYGDRIVMFAPLYLSNYCVNQCVYCPYHLKNKEIPRKKLTQEEIRQEVIALQDMGHKRLAIESGEDPVNNPIEYILECINTIYSIKHKNGAIRRVNVNIAATTVENYKKLHDAGIGTYILFQETYHKESYEKLHPAGPKHNYAYHTEAMDRAMEGGIDDVGLGVLFGLDKYKYEFAGILMHAEHLEAVHGVGPHTISVPRVKKASDIDPNVFDNSIDDDTFAKIIACIRIAVPYTGMIISTRENETCREKVMGLGISQISGGSRTSVGGYAGYTPEERPHDTEQFDVSDQRSLDEVVKWLMDMGYIPSFCTACYREGRTGDRFMALCKVGQIQNCCHPNALMTLQEYLTDYASPETRAVGEALIAREIQNVPDLKRRQRAIEYLDEIKNGGKRDFRF
;
A
#
# COMPACT_ATOMS: atom_id res chain seq x y z
N MET A 1 1.12 -2.64 30.55
CA MET A 1 -0.36 -2.55 30.61
C MET A 1 -0.81 -1.80 29.37
N TYR A 2 -1.77 -2.35 28.65
CA TYR A 2 -2.25 -1.78 27.39
C TYR A 2 -2.76 -0.34 27.58
N ASP A 3 -2.23 0.56 26.79
CA ASP A 3 -2.68 1.95 26.70
C ASP A 3 -2.56 2.42 25.24
N VAL A 4 -3.68 2.46 24.54
CA VAL A 4 -3.76 2.87 23.13
C VAL A 4 -3.25 4.29 22.88
N LYS A 5 -3.17 5.15 23.90
CA LYS A 5 -2.68 6.53 23.79
C LYS A 5 -1.24 6.73 24.26
N SER A 6 -0.58 5.69 24.73
CA SER A 6 0.82 5.76 25.11
C SER A 6 1.69 5.99 23.88
N MET A 7 2.75 6.77 24.03
CA MET A 7 3.80 6.96 23.02
C MET A 7 4.91 5.91 23.08
N LYS A 8 4.75 4.90 23.94
CA LYS A 8 5.73 3.82 24.09
C LYS A 8 5.22 2.57 23.38
N ALA A 9 6.03 2.05 22.48
CA ALA A 9 5.71 0.88 21.66
C ALA A 9 5.13 -0.29 22.48
N GLU A 10 5.75 -0.65 23.59
CA GLU A 10 5.37 -1.81 24.42
C GLU A 10 4.10 -1.58 25.25
N GLU A 11 3.53 -0.37 25.26
CA GLU A 11 2.29 -0.05 25.95
C GLU A 11 1.10 -0.01 24.98
N PHE A 12 1.28 0.48 23.74
CA PHE A 12 0.23 0.44 22.73
C PHE A 12 0.24 -0.84 21.88
N ILE A 13 1.38 -1.56 21.84
CA ILE A 13 1.50 -2.95 21.37
C ILE A 13 1.83 -3.81 22.58
N ASP A 14 0.86 -3.98 23.46
CA ASP A 14 1.03 -4.76 24.69
C ASP A 14 0.86 -6.25 24.39
N ASP A 15 1.90 -7.04 24.70
CA ASP A 15 1.92 -8.48 24.41
C ASP A 15 0.79 -9.23 25.11
N GLN A 16 0.51 -8.90 26.38
CA GLN A 16 -0.57 -9.54 27.12
C GLN A 16 -1.95 -9.23 26.52
N GLU A 17 -2.19 -8.00 26.06
CA GLU A 17 -3.43 -7.63 25.36
C GLU A 17 -3.60 -8.43 24.07
N ILE A 18 -2.52 -8.66 23.31
CA ILE A 18 -2.58 -9.49 22.11
C ILE A 18 -2.93 -10.95 22.50
N LEU A 19 -2.25 -11.52 23.49
CA LEU A 19 -2.51 -12.89 23.94
C LEU A 19 -3.95 -13.06 24.46
N ASP A 20 -4.44 -12.13 25.25
CA ASP A 20 -5.83 -12.12 25.74
C ASP A 20 -6.84 -11.99 24.58
N THR A 21 -6.50 -11.18 23.56
CA THR A 21 -7.29 -11.05 22.33
C THR A 21 -7.36 -12.36 21.56
N LEU A 22 -6.23 -13.05 21.39
CA LEU A 22 -6.19 -14.36 20.71
C LEU A 22 -6.98 -15.43 21.47
N GLU A 23 -6.86 -15.46 22.80
CA GLU A 23 -7.63 -16.38 23.63
C GLU A 23 -9.15 -16.10 23.54
N TYR A 24 -9.53 -14.83 23.60
CA TYR A 24 -10.92 -14.40 23.43
C TYR A 24 -11.46 -14.78 22.04
N ALA A 25 -10.68 -14.56 20.99
CA ALA A 25 -11.06 -14.91 19.63
C ALA A 25 -11.24 -16.43 19.46
N GLU A 26 -10.32 -17.24 20.00
CA GLU A 26 -10.41 -18.69 19.93
C GLU A 26 -11.64 -19.25 20.68
N LYS A 27 -11.96 -18.71 21.85
CA LYS A 27 -13.18 -19.07 22.60
C LYS A 27 -14.47 -18.73 21.85
N ASN A 28 -14.46 -17.69 21.00
CA ASN A 28 -15.64 -17.16 20.33
C ASN A 28 -15.69 -17.48 18.82
N LYS A 29 -14.74 -18.21 18.26
CA LYS A 29 -14.64 -18.47 16.82
C LYS A 29 -15.87 -19.12 16.18
N ASN A 30 -16.68 -19.83 16.97
CA ASN A 30 -17.92 -20.49 16.53
C ASN A 30 -19.18 -19.85 17.15
N ASN A 31 -19.06 -18.70 17.81
CA ASN A 31 -20.19 -17.98 18.40
C ASN A 31 -20.91 -17.17 17.31
N ARG A 32 -21.85 -17.81 16.60
CA ARG A 32 -22.58 -17.21 15.48
C ARG A 32 -23.36 -15.95 15.87
N GLU A 33 -23.86 -15.87 17.11
CA GLU A 33 -24.60 -14.69 17.61
C GLU A 33 -23.66 -13.49 17.74
N LEU A 34 -22.52 -13.66 18.44
CA LEU A 34 -21.50 -12.61 18.58
C LEU A 34 -20.98 -12.17 17.23
N ILE A 35 -20.63 -13.12 16.36
CA ILE A 35 -20.12 -12.81 15.01
C ILE A 35 -21.18 -12.03 14.22
N GLY A 36 -22.45 -12.42 14.30
CA GLY A 36 -23.54 -11.67 13.68
C GLY A 36 -23.60 -10.21 14.15
N GLN A 37 -23.52 -9.98 15.46
CA GLN A 37 -23.49 -8.63 16.05
C GLN A 37 -22.28 -7.81 15.57
N ILE A 38 -21.09 -8.43 15.46
CA ILE A 38 -19.87 -7.79 14.95
C ILE A 38 -20.05 -7.37 13.48
N LEU A 39 -20.59 -8.27 12.64
CA LEU A 39 -20.83 -7.98 11.22
C LEU A 39 -21.87 -6.86 11.04
N ASP A 40 -22.97 -6.89 11.82
CA ASP A 40 -24.02 -5.86 11.79
C ASP A 40 -23.49 -4.49 12.23
N LYS A 41 -22.60 -4.45 13.24
CA LYS A 41 -21.91 -3.23 13.68
C LYS A 41 -21.08 -2.61 12.55
N ALA A 42 -20.32 -3.43 11.83
CA ALA A 42 -19.41 -3.01 10.79
C ALA A 42 -20.08 -2.70 9.44
N ALA A 43 -21.33 -3.12 9.25
CA ALA A 43 -22.04 -2.96 7.99
C ALA A 43 -22.15 -1.48 7.57
N PRO A 44 -22.00 -1.18 6.26
CA PRO A 44 -22.14 0.18 5.73
C PRO A 44 -23.53 0.76 5.98
N LYS A 45 -23.59 1.93 6.59
CA LYS A 45 -24.85 2.65 6.88
C LYS A 45 -24.92 3.90 6.01
N LYS A 46 -26.01 4.04 5.24
CA LYS A 46 -26.28 5.28 4.50
C LYS A 46 -26.69 6.37 5.48
N THR A 47 -26.02 7.51 5.41
CA THR A 47 -26.34 8.70 6.22
C THR A 47 -26.64 9.88 5.28
N GLY A 48 -27.10 10.99 5.85
CA GLY A 48 -27.31 12.21 5.08
C GLY A 48 -26.02 12.82 4.51
N ARG A 49 -24.85 12.32 4.94
CA ARG A 49 -23.52 12.76 4.49
C ARG A 49 -22.86 11.78 3.51
N GLY A 50 -23.36 10.56 3.39
CA GLY A 50 -22.81 9.51 2.52
C GLY A 50 -22.94 8.13 3.16
N VAL A 51 -21.86 7.34 3.14
CA VAL A 51 -21.79 5.99 3.73
C VAL A 51 -20.78 5.98 4.86
N GLU A 52 -21.20 5.52 6.01
CA GLU A 52 -20.38 5.40 7.22
C GLU A 52 -20.23 3.94 7.62
N CYS A 53 -19.04 3.54 8.08
CA CYS A 53 -18.74 2.26 8.69
C CYS A 53 -18.05 2.50 10.03
N ALA A 54 -18.45 1.78 11.05
CA ALA A 54 -17.89 1.96 12.40
C ALA A 54 -16.45 1.43 12.54
N GLY A 55 -16.02 0.52 11.64
CA GLY A 55 -14.81 -0.26 11.86
C GLY A 55 -14.99 -1.27 13.01
N LEU A 56 -13.91 -2.00 13.30
CA LEU A 56 -13.87 -2.97 14.39
C LEU A 56 -12.61 -2.79 15.22
N SER A 57 -12.71 -3.10 16.51
CA SER A 57 -11.54 -3.23 17.37
C SER A 57 -10.72 -4.46 16.99
N HIS A 58 -9.42 -4.47 17.40
CA HIS A 58 -8.55 -5.63 17.23
C HIS A 58 -9.17 -6.92 17.81
N ARG A 59 -9.88 -6.84 18.95
CA ARG A 59 -10.58 -8.00 19.56
C ARG A 59 -11.74 -8.50 18.69
N GLU A 60 -12.61 -7.61 18.24
CA GLU A 60 -13.74 -7.97 17.36
C GLU A 60 -13.27 -8.55 16.02
N ALA A 61 -12.28 -7.92 15.40
CA ALA A 61 -11.73 -8.38 14.12
C ALA A 61 -11.01 -9.73 14.26
N SER A 62 -10.34 -9.98 15.40
CA SER A 62 -9.69 -11.27 15.69
C SER A 62 -10.70 -12.41 15.83
N VAL A 63 -11.92 -12.15 16.35
CA VAL A 63 -13.01 -13.15 16.35
C VAL A 63 -13.41 -13.52 14.92
N LEU A 64 -13.54 -12.54 14.02
CA LEU A 64 -13.81 -12.81 12.60
C LEU A 64 -12.70 -13.62 11.95
N LEU A 65 -11.44 -13.26 12.23
CA LEU A 65 -10.29 -14.00 11.69
C LEU A 65 -10.20 -15.44 12.23
N ALA A 66 -10.59 -15.68 13.46
CA ALA A 66 -10.57 -17.02 14.06
C ALA A 66 -11.71 -17.92 13.58
N CYS A 67 -12.80 -17.36 13.03
CA CYS A 67 -13.97 -18.12 12.57
C CYS A 67 -13.60 -19.19 11.54
N GLU A 68 -14.10 -20.43 11.74
CA GLU A 68 -13.84 -21.57 10.85
C GLU A 68 -15.11 -22.04 10.08
N ASP A 69 -16.27 -21.43 10.36
CA ASP A 69 -17.53 -21.74 9.73
C ASP A 69 -17.58 -21.19 8.28
N PRO A 70 -17.64 -22.07 7.24
CA PRO A 70 -17.61 -21.61 5.85
C PRO A 70 -18.74 -20.65 5.47
N GLU A 71 -19.96 -20.86 6.03
CA GLU A 71 -21.09 -19.98 5.74
C GLU A 71 -20.89 -18.58 6.33
N VAL A 72 -20.22 -18.51 7.47
CA VAL A 72 -19.89 -17.24 8.14
C VAL A 72 -18.73 -16.56 7.42
N ILE A 73 -17.73 -17.31 6.97
CA ILE A 73 -16.60 -16.79 6.17
C ILE A 73 -17.11 -16.12 4.89
N GLU A 74 -18.09 -16.72 4.19
CA GLU A 74 -18.70 -16.08 3.02
C GLU A 74 -19.43 -14.78 3.37
N LYS A 75 -20.05 -14.67 4.55
CA LYS A 75 -20.64 -13.40 5.02
C LYS A 75 -19.57 -12.35 5.31
N ILE A 76 -18.44 -12.76 5.89
CA ILE A 76 -17.27 -11.87 6.10
C ILE A 76 -16.78 -11.35 4.74
N TYR A 77 -16.61 -12.21 3.75
CA TYR A 77 -16.17 -11.81 2.41
C TYR A 77 -17.19 -10.90 1.71
N ALA A 78 -18.48 -11.20 1.84
CA ALA A 78 -19.54 -10.35 1.29
C ALA A 78 -19.52 -8.94 1.92
N LEU A 79 -19.35 -8.85 3.24
CA LEU A 79 -19.25 -7.56 3.94
C LEU A 79 -17.99 -6.79 3.54
N ALA A 80 -16.83 -7.45 3.42
CA ALA A 80 -15.60 -6.83 2.98
C ALA A 80 -15.74 -6.22 1.58
N ARG A 81 -16.39 -6.93 0.63
CA ARG A 81 -16.71 -6.41 -0.71
C ARG A 81 -17.61 -5.18 -0.64
N GLN A 82 -18.68 -5.22 0.17
CA GLN A 82 -19.58 -4.08 0.35
C GLN A 82 -18.85 -2.84 0.89
N ILE A 83 -17.98 -3.02 1.87
CA ILE A 83 -17.18 -1.93 2.44
C ILE A 83 -16.21 -1.38 1.40
N LYS A 84 -15.48 -2.26 0.68
CA LYS A 84 -14.58 -1.82 -0.40
C LYS A 84 -15.33 -1.01 -1.45
N GLU A 85 -16.48 -1.49 -1.90
CA GLU A 85 -17.32 -0.78 -2.87
C GLU A 85 -17.78 0.59 -2.34
N ALA A 86 -18.21 0.64 -1.08
CA ALA A 86 -18.68 1.88 -0.46
C ALA A 86 -17.61 2.98 -0.38
N PHE A 87 -16.36 2.62 -0.12
CA PHE A 87 -15.25 3.59 0.06
C PHE A 87 -14.43 3.82 -1.21
N TYR A 88 -14.15 2.77 -1.95
CA TYR A 88 -13.22 2.81 -3.08
C TYR A 88 -13.88 2.57 -4.44
N GLY A 89 -15.09 1.98 -4.46
CA GLY A 89 -15.70 1.52 -5.72
C GLY A 89 -14.80 0.52 -6.43
N ASP A 90 -14.81 0.59 -7.76
CA ASP A 90 -13.99 -0.29 -8.62
C ASP A 90 -12.60 0.27 -8.95
N ARG A 91 -12.21 1.38 -8.31
CA ARG A 91 -10.92 2.03 -8.57
C ARG A 91 -9.78 1.27 -7.92
N ILE A 92 -8.73 1.04 -8.69
CA ILE A 92 -7.47 0.45 -8.23
C ILE A 92 -6.33 1.42 -8.56
N VAL A 93 -5.66 1.91 -7.53
CA VAL A 93 -4.54 2.86 -7.69
C VAL A 93 -3.29 2.11 -8.14
N MET A 94 -2.64 2.63 -9.19
CA MET A 94 -1.43 2.05 -9.78
C MET A 94 -0.19 2.77 -9.28
N PHE A 95 0.87 2.01 -8.98
CA PHE A 95 2.21 2.54 -8.68
C PHE A 95 3.31 1.57 -9.13
N ALA A 96 4.56 2.03 -9.10
CA ALA A 96 5.73 1.18 -9.24
C ALA A 96 6.72 1.46 -8.11
N PRO A 97 7.45 0.45 -7.61
CA PRO A 97 8.59 0.67 -6.75
C PRO A 97 9.78 1.22 -7.56
N LEU A 98 10.64 2.00 -6.94
CA LEU A 98 11.95 2.40 -7.47
C LEU A 98 13.00 2.22 -6.39
N TYR A 99 13.87 1.24 -6.57
CA TYR A 99 14.95 0.92 -5.64
C TYR A 99 16.15 1.83 -5.90
N LEU A 100 16.45 2.69 -4.93
CA LEU A 100 17.54 3.67 -5.04
C LEU A 100 18.90 3.08 -4.66
N SER A 101 18.91 2.19 -3.65
CA SER A 101 20.13 1.59 -3.13
C SER A 101 19.84 0.33 -2.31
N ASN A 102 20.74 -0.68 -2.43
CA ASN A 102 20.74 -1.88 -1.59
C ASN A 102 21.86 -1.89 -0.54
N TYR A 103 22.58 -0.78 -0.36
CA TYR A 103 23.48 -0.65 0.78
C TYR A 103 22.68 -0.63 2.07
N CYS A 104 23.02 -1.54 3.00
CA CYS A 104 22.33 -1.67 4.28
C CYS A 104 23.29 -2.13 5.38
N VAL A 105 23.19 -1.54 6.57
CA VAL A 105 24.00 -1.90 7.75
C VAL A 105 23.30 -2.89 8.67
N ASN A 106 22.01 -3.18 8.44
CA ASN A 106 21.23 -4.12 9.24
C ASN A 106 21.54 -5.58 8.90
N GLN A 107 21.13 -6.48 9.79
CA GLN A 107 21.29 -7.92 9.61
C GLN A 107 19.94 -8.65 9.66
N CYS A 108 18.90 -8.08 9.03
CA CYS A 108 17.58 -8.69 8.95
C CYS A 108 17.66 -10.05 8.23
N VAL A 109 17.25 -11.13 8.89
CA VAL A 109 17.42 -12.51 8.37
C VAL A 109 16.48 -12.87 7.22
N TYR A 110 15.53 -12.01 6.89
CA TYR A 110 14.53 -12.18 5.82
C TYR A 110 14.76 -11.26 4.60
N CYS A 111 15.80 -10.41 4.63
CA CYS A 111 16.05 -9.43 3.59
C CYS A 111 17.43 -9.65 2.94
N PRO A 112 17.52 -9.82 1.61
CA PRO A 112 18.80 -10.08 0.94
C PRO A 112 19.77 -8.89 1.03
N TYR A 113 19.30 -7.69 1.42
CA TYR A 113 20.16 -6.52 1.62
C TYR A 113 20.94 -6.55 2.93
N HIS A 114 20.74 -7.58 3.79
CA HIS A 114 21.46 -7.67 5.06
C HIS A 114 22.99 -7.66 4.87
N LEU A 115 23.69 -7.04 5.83
CA LEU A 115 25.12 -6.75 5.74
C LEU A 115 25.98 -8.02 5.49
N LYS A 116 25.55 -9.18 5.98
CA LYS A 116 26.28 -10.45 5.86
C LYS A 116 26.16 -11.09 4.48
N ASN A 117 25.15 -10.77 3.68
CA ASN A 117 25.03 -11.27 2.32
C ASN A 117 26.15 -10.69 1.45
N LYS A 118 27.08 -11.57 1.01
CA LYS A 118 28.21 -11.21 0.16
C LYS A 118 27.99 -11.58 -1.30
N GLU A 119 26.88 -12.23 -1.61
CA GLU A 119 26.54 -12.67 -2.95
C GLU A 119 25.85 -11.54 -3.76
N ILE A 120 25.08 -10.69 -3.06
CA ILE A 120 24.40 -9.58 -3.72
C ILE A 120 25.36 -8.42 -4.00
N PRO A 121 25.53 -7.99 -5.26
CA PRO A 121 26.33 -6.81 -5.58
C PRO A 121 25.67 -5.55 -5.00
N ARG A 122 26.47 -4.74 -4.30
CA ARG A 122 25.98 -3.48 -3.72
C ARG A 122 25.97 -2.39 -4.78
N LYS A 123 24.82 -1.76 -4.91
CA LYS A 123 24.58 -0.69 -5.87
C LYS A 123 23.81 0.46 -5.23
N LYS A 124 24.15 1.68 -5.61
CA LYS A 124 23.44 2.92 -5.31
C LYS A 124 23.32 3.70 -6.60
N LEU A 125 22.15 4.16 -6.93
CA LEU A 125 21.94 4.94 -8.15
C LEU A 125 22.55 6.33 -8.04
N THR A 126 23.25 6.74 -9.08
CA THR A 126 23.61 8.16 -9.30
C THR A 126 22.37 8.95 -9.73
N GLN A 127 22.42 10.28 -9.65
CA GLN A 127 21.32 11.14 -10.10
C GLN A 127 21.01 10.96 -11.60
N GLU A 128 22.01 10.64 -12.41
CA GLU A 128 21.81 10.35 -13.83
C GLU A 128 21.13 8.99 -14.04
N GLU A 129 21.52 7.95 -13.32
CA GLU A 129 20.81 6.66 -13.37
C GLU A 129 19.36 6.80 -12.90
N ILE A 130 19.08 7.58 -11.83
CA ILE A 130 17.72 7.89 -11.39
C ILE A 130 16.92 8.56 -12.52
N ARG A 131 17.54 9.49 -13.25
CA ARG A 131 16.91 10.14 -14.38
C ARG A 131 16.50 9.14 -15.46
N GLN A 132 17.38 8.21 -15.79
CA GLN A 132 17.13 7.17 -16.78
C GLN A 132 16.02 6.21 -16.32
N GLU A 133 16.04 5.76 -15.07
CA GLU A 133 15.01 4.92 -14.47
C GLU A 133 13.63 5.59 -14.51
N VAL A 134 13.57 6.88 -14.14
CA VAL A 134 12.32 7.65 -14.13
C VAL A 134 11.78 7.88 -15.55
N ILE A 135 12.65 8.10 -16.54
CA ILE A 135 12.24 8.20 -17.96
C ILE A 135 11.62 6.88 -18.41
N ALA A 136 12.25 5.74 -18.10
CA ALA A 136 11.72 4.42 -18.42
C ALA A 136 10.36 4.17 -17.76
N LEU A 137 10.20 4.55 -16.50
CA LEU A 137 8.92 4.46 -15.77
C LEU A 137 7.84 5.37 -16.35
N GLN A 138 8.22 6.58 -16.80
CA GLN A 138 7.29 7.49 -17.48
C GLN A 138 6.91 6.97 -18.87
N ASP A 139 7.81 6.32 -19.60
CA ASP A 139 7.50 5.67 -20.88
C ASP A 139 6.56 4.46 -20.71
N MET A 140 6.56 3.80 -19.55
CA MET A 140 5.56 2.80 -19.19
C MET A 140 4.20 3.43 -18.83
N GLY A 141 4.14 4.71 -18.51
CA GLY A 141 2.92 5.44 -18.12
C GLY A 141 2.73 5.66 -16.61
N HIS A 142 3.70 5.29 -15.78
CA HIS A 142 3.62 5.51 -14.34
C HIS A 142 3.61 7.00 -13.97
N LYS A 143 2.83 7.36 -12.95
CA LYS A 143 2.70 8.72 -12.41
C LYS A 143 2.92 8.77 -10.89
N ARG A 144 3.03 7.60 -10.26
CA ARG A 144 3.28 7.42 -8.82
C ARG A 144 4.36 6.39 -8.60
N LEU A 145 5.34 6.71 -7.76
CA LEU A 145 6.39 5.81 -7.35
C LEU A 145 6.36 5.57 -5.83
N ALA A 146 6.87 4.41 -5.42
CA ALA A 146 7.31 4.14 -4.07
C ALA A 146 8.84 3.96 -4.12
N ILE A 147 9.60 4.87 -3.53
CA ILE A 147 11.05 4.76 -3.49
C ILE A 147 11.47 3.89 -2.31
N GLU A 148 12.42 3.00 -2.56
CA GLU A 148 12.93 2.00 -1.63
C GLU A 148 14.43 2.16 -1.45
N SER A 149 14.93 2.08 -0.22
CA SER A 149 16.37 2.13 0.06
C SER A 149 16.72 1.32 1.30
N GLY A 150 17.86 0.64 1.26
CA GLY A 150 18.46 0.06 2.46
C GLY A 150 18.90 1.15 3.45
N GLU A 151 19.00 0.78 4.72
CA GLU A 151 19.45 1.68 5.79
C GLU A 151 20.98 1.69 5.86
N ASP A 152 21.58 2.78 5.44
CA ASP A 152 23.03 3.01 5.52
C ASP A 152 23.28 4.51 5.68
N PRO A 153 23.64 5.00 6.89
CA PRO A 153 23.85 6.42 7.14
C PRO A 153 24.97 7.05 6.31
N VAL A 154 25.92 6.24 5.82
CA VAL A 154 27.05 6.69 5.01
C VAL A 154 26.71 6.71 3.53
N ASN A 155 26.13 5.61 3.03
CA ASN A 155 25.84 5.49 1.60
C ASN A 155 24.49 6.11 1.23
N ASN A 156 23.49 6.06 2.12
CA ASN A 156 22.12 6.52 1.89
C ASN A 156 21.68 7.57 2.92
N PRO A 157 22.47 8.65 3.17
CA PRO A 157 22.04 9.70 4.09
C PRO A 157 20.74 10.34 3.61
N ILE A 158 20.03 11.01 4.51
CA ILE A 158 18.75 11.65 4.19
C ILE A 158 18.87 12.65 3.04
N GLU A 159 20.00 13.34 2.94
CA GLU A 159 20.30 14.30 1.87
C GLU A 159 20.28 13.63 0.48
N TYR A 160 20.80 12.40 0.37
CA TYR A 160 20.71 11.62 -0.87
C TYR A 160 19.26 11.30 -1.23
N ILE A 161 18.45 10.87 -0.27
CA ILE A 161 17.02 10.58 -0.49
C ILE A 161 16.28 11.84 -0.97
N LEU A 162 16.54 12.98 -0.33
CA LEU A 162 15.96 14.27 -0.71
C LEU A 162 16.38 14.70 -2.12
N GLU A 163 17.66 14.54 -2.47
CA GLU A 163 18.16 14.81 -3.82
C GLU A 163 17.46 13.91 -4.86
N CYS A 164 17.29 12.61 -4.57
CA CYS A 164 16.56 11.69 -5.42
C CYS A 164 15.11 12.14 -5.64
N ILE A 165 14.40 12.54 -4.59
CA ILE A 165 13.02 13.03 -4.68
C ILE A 165 12.95 14.27 -5.58
N ASN A 166 13.85 15.23 -5.38
CA ASN A 166 13.92 16.43 -6.21
C ASN A 166 14.21 16.10 -7.68
N THR A 167 15.14 15.20 -7.94
CA THR A 167 15.46 14.72 -9.30
C THR A 167 14.23 14.09 -9.93
N ILE A 168 13.56 13.16 -9.24
CA ILE A 168 12.34 12.49 -9.75
C ILE A 168 11.26 13.49 -10.14
N TYR A 169 10.96 14.47 -9.28
CA TYR A 169 9.93 15.48 -9.57
C TYR A 169 10.32 16.46 -10.69
N SER A 170 11.63 16.67 -10.93
CA SER A 170 12.11 17.58 -11.97
C SER A 170 11.92 17.05 -13.38
N ILE A 171 11.78 15.72 -13.56
CA ILE A 171 11.78 15.07 -14.86
C ILE A 171 10.40 15.14 -15.49
N LYS A 172 10.36 15.74 -16.69
CA LYS A 172 9.21 15.69 -17.58
C LYS A 172 9.67 15.11 -18.90
N HIS A 173 9.10 13.98 -19.28
CA HIS A 173 9.44 13.28 -20.50
C HIS A 173 8.17 13.02 -21.33
N LYS A 174 8.11 13.56 -22.55
CA LYS A 174 6.89 13.55 -23.41
C LYS A 174 5.69 14.10 -22.63
N ASN A 175 4.60 13.34 -22.52
CA ASN A 175 3.42 13.67 -21.70
C ASN A 175 3.52 13.11 -20.27
N GLY A 176 4.64 12.49 -19.91
CA GLY A 176 4.89 11.87 -18.61
C GLY A 176 5.42 12.86 -17.57
N ALA A 177 5.04 12.63 -16.33
CA ALA A 177 5.64 13.22 -15.14
C ALA A 177 5.30 12.34 -13.94
N ILE A 178 6.25 12.13 -13.05
CA ILE A 178 5.95 11.56 -11.75
C ILE A 178 5.30 12.66 -10.91
N ARG A 179 4.10 12.38 -10.45
CA ARG A 179 3.24 13.36 -9.75
C ARG A 179 3.16 13.08 -8.25
N ARG A 180 3.65 11.91 -7.81
CA ARG A 180 3.68 11.48 -6.42
C ARG A 180 4.78 10.47 -6.14
N VAL A 181 5.54 10.72 -5.07
CA VAL A 181 6.59 9.83 -4.55
C VAL A 181 6.23 9.44 -3.12
N ASN A 182 5.90 8.16 -2.90
CA ASN A 182 5.84 7.57 -1.57
C ASN A 182 7.25 7.14 -1.16
N VAL A 183 7.53 7.09 0.13
CA VAL A 183 8.87 6.82 0.64
C VAL A 183 8.84 5.66 1.61
N ASN A 184 9.60 4.62 1.31
CA ASN A 184 9.83 3.47 2.18
C ASN A 184 11.33 3.38 2.50
N ILE A 185 11.73 4.06 3.56
CA ILE A 185 13.07 4.04 4.14
C ILE A 185 12.98 3.71 5.62
N ALA A 186 14.10 3.31 6.22
CA ALA A 186 14.17 2.99 7.64
C ALA A 186 13.67 4.13 8.54
N ALA A 187 13.26 3.76 9.76
CA ALA A 187 12.86 4.70 10.80
C ALA A 187 13.94 5.78 11.03
N THR A 188 13.51 7.03 11.15
CA THR A 188 14.44 8.16 11.29
C THR A 188 13.95 9.17 12.34
N THR A 189 14.58 10.33 12.41
CA THR A 189 14.28 11.40 13.38
C THR A 189 13.13 12.29 12.91
N VAL A 190 12.47 12.97 13.84
CA VAL A 190 11.43 13.98 13.55
C VAL A 190 11.95 15.04 12.56
N GLU A 191 13.19 15.48 12.73
CA GLU A 191 13.83 16.46 11.83
C GLU A 191 13.92 15.92 10.39
N ASN A 192 14.33 14.67 10.21
CA ASN A 192 14.41 14.06 8.88
C ASN A 192 13.02 13.86 8.28
N TYR A 193 12.03 13.47 9.08
CA TYR A 193 10.64 13.40 8.61
C TYR A 193 10.11 14.76 8.16
N LYS A 194 10.48 15.85 8.90
CA LYS A 194 10.15 17.21 8.48
C LYS A 194 10.79 17.55 7.12
N LYS A 195 12.05 17.20 6.90
CA LYS A 195 12.71 17.40 5.58
C LYS A 195 11.99 16.63 4.47
N LEU A 196 11.53 15.38 4.73
CA LEU A 196 10.76 14.60 3.77
C LEU A 196 9.39 15.23 3.48
N HIS A 197 8.70 15.71 4.51
CA HIS A 197 7.45 16.46 4.36
C HIS A 197 7.66 17.70 3.47
N ASP A 198 8.68 18.50 3.76
CA ASP A 198 9.00 19.72 3.02
C ASP A 198 9.41 19.43 1.56
N ALA A 199 9.98 18.24 1.29
CA ALA A 199 10.23 17.75 -0.08
C ALA A 199 8.96 17.32 -0.83
N GLY A 200 7.80 17.33 -0.19
CA GLY A 200 6.51 17.05 -0.81
C GLY A 200 6.28 15.56 -1.08
N ILE A 201 6.72 14.68 -0.19
CA ILE A 201 6.46 13.25 -0.32
C ILE A 201 4.98 12.93 -0.20
N GLY A 202 4.62 11.71 -0.61
CA GLY A 202 3.34 11.10 -0.38
C GLY A 202 3.20 10.49 0.98
N THR A 203 2.88 9.21 0.95
CA THR A 203 2.82 8.38 2.14
C THR A 203 4.24 8.00 2.57
N TYR A 204 4.58 8.16 3.84
CA TYR A 204 5.71 7.47 4.44
C TYR A 204 5.26 6.06 4.79
N ILE A 205 5.96 5.06 4.30
CA ILE A 205 5.65 3.64 4.48
C ILE A 205 6.77 2.99 5.26
N LEU A 206 6.43 2.27 6.32
CA LEU A 206 7.37 1.44 7.05
C LEU A 206 6.68 0.16 7.51
N PHE A 207 7.23 -0.98 7.13
CA PHE A 207 6.71 -2.27 7.60
C PHE A 207 7.28 -2.57 8.98
N GLN A 208 6.39 -2.91 9.92
CA GLN A 208 6.78 -3.40 11.24
C GLN A 208 7.51 -4.76 11.14
N GLU A 209 7.24 -5.49 10.07
CA GLU A 209 7.68 -6.86 9.80
C GLU A 209 7.02 -7.87 10.73
N THR A 210 7.23 -7.78 12.03
CA THR A 210 6.53 -8.53 13.09
C THR A 210 6.28 -7.62 14.30
N TYR A 211 5.12 -7.73 14.92
CA TYR A 211 4.78 -7.04 16.17
C TYR A 211 5.24 -7.79 17.43
N HIS A 212 5.57 -9.10 17.29
CA HIS A 212 6.05 -9.90 18.40
C HIS A 212 7.51 -9.55 18.73
N LYS A 213 7.72 -8.78 19.81
CA LYS A 213 9.03 -8.20 20.17
C LYS A 213 10.17 -9.20 20.20
N GLU A 214 9.96 -10.37 20.84
CA GLU A 214 11.01 -11.39 20.93
C GLU A 214 11.41 -11.93 19.56
N SER A 215 10.44 -12.17 18.67
CA SER A 215 10.69 -12.56 17.28
C SER A 215 11.34 -11.44 16.49
N TYR A 216 10.89 -10.19 16.71
CA TYR A 216 11.49 -9.02 16.07
C TYR A 216 12.99 -8.91 16.37
N GLU A 217 13.39 -9.02 17.63
CA GLU A 217 14.80 -8.94 18.05
C GLU A 217 15.64 -10.10 17.47
N LYS A 218 15.07 -11.31 17.36
CA LYS A 218 15.72 -12.46 16.71
C LYS A 218 15.88 -12.28 15.21
N LEU A 219 14.87 -11.71 14.55
CA LEU A 219 14.86 -11.48 13.10
C LEU A 219 15.74 -10.29 12.69
N HIS A 220 16.05 -9.38 13.63
CA HIS A 220 16.93 -8.23 13.45
C HIS A 220 18.13 -8.29 14.41
N PRO A 221 19.04 -9.27 14.29
CA PRO A 221 20.06 -9.54 15.31
C PRO A 221 21.09 -8.43 15.50
N ALA A 222 21.23 -7.51 14.56
CA ALA A 222 22.14 -6.36 14.68
C ALA A 222 21.80 -5.26 13.68
N GLY A 223 22.28 -4.05 13.96
CA GLY A 223 22.05 -2.82 13.20
C GLY A 223 20.98 -1.94 13.86
N PRO A 224 20.75 -0.73 13.35
CA PRO A 224 19.79 0.22 13.92
C PRO A 224 18.37 -0.35 14.00
N LYS A 225 17.95 -1.13 13.01
CA LYS A 225 16.62 -1.76 12.96
C LYS A 225 16.38 -2.76 14.12
N HIS A 226 17.42 -3.23 14.83
CA HIS A 226 17.27 -4.08 16.03
C HIS A 226 16.45 -3.42 17.15
N ASN A 227 16.42 -2.08 17.22
CA ASN A 227 15.69 -1.37 18.24
C ASN A 227 14.19 -1.38 17.95
N TYR A 228 13.47 -2.33 18.56
CA TYR A 228 12.03 -2.53 18.41
C TYR A 228 11.23 -1.26 18.70
N ALA A 229 11.44 -0.63 19.84
CA ALA A 229 10.69 0.55 20.24
C ALA A 229 10.89 1.70 19.24
N TYR A 230 12.15 2.01 18.91
CA TYR A 230 12.45 3.05 17.94
C TYR A 230 11.81 2.82 16.56
N HIS A 231 11.76 1.56 16.13
CA HIS A 231 11.13 1.19 14.86
C HIS A 231 9.61 1.31 14.94
N THR A 232 8.98 0.76 15.98
CA THR A 232 7.51 0.75 16.15
C THR A 232 6.94 2.15 16.32
N GLU A 233 7.65 3.05 17.00
CA GLU A 233 7.27 4.46 17.23
C GLU A 233 7.60 5.39 16.03
N ALA A 234 8.01 4.84 14.89
CA ALA A 234 8.42 5.64 13.74
C ALA A 234 7.29 6.46 13.13
N MET A 235 6.06 5.93 13.14
CA MET A 235 4.90 6.63 12.57
C MET A 235 4.53 7.86 13.40
N ASP A 236 4.63 7.78 14.73
CA ASP A 236 4.41 8.95 15.61
C ASP A 236 5.40 10.06 15.31
N ARG A 237 6.68 9.71 15.18
CA ARG A 237 7.72 10.69 14.81
C ARG A 237 7.52 11.25 13.40
N ALA A 238 7.01 10.44 12.47
CA ALA A 238 6.70 10.91 11.12
C ALA A 238 5.57 11.93 11.13
N MET A 239 4.51 11.67 11.90
CA MET A 239 3.38 12.58 12.05
C MET A 239 3.75 13.84 12.84
N GLU A 240 4.60 13.73 13.85
CA GLU A 240 5.21 14.89 14.54
C GLU A 240 6.04 15.75 13.56
N GLY A 241 6.74 15.13 12.61
CA GLY A 241 7.47 15.78 11.54
C GLY A 241 6.59 16.42 10.45
N GLY A 242 5.27 16.31 10.56
CA GLY A 242 4.29 16.90 9.65
C GLY A 242 3.83 16.00 8.50
N ILE A 243 4.22 14.73 8.48
CA ILE A 243 3.75 13.78 7.47
C ILE A 243 2.31 13.37 7.82
N ASP A 244 1.36 13.79 7.00
CA ASP A 244 -0.07 13.53 7.22
C ASP A 244 -0.48 12.10 6.91
N ASP A 245 0.18 11.44 5.97
CA ASP A 245 -0.19 10.13 5.45
C ASP A 245 0.90 9.10 5.76
N VAL A 246 0.61 8.17 6.66
CA VAL A 246 1.52 7.06 7.02
C VAL A 246 0.97 5.71 6.56
N GLY A 247 1.86 4.76 6.27
CA GLY A 247 1.51 3.44 5.79
C GLY A 247 2.13 2.33 6.64
N LEU A 248 1.29 1.49 7.21
CA LEU A 248 1.69 0.31 7.97
C LEU A 248 1.86 -0.92 7.08
N GLY A 249 2.55 -1.93 7.59
CA GLY A 249 2.64 -3.24 6.97
C GLY A 249 3.22 -4.29 7.91
N VAL A 250 2.89 -5.54 7.62
CA VAL A 250 3.45 -6.73 8.27
C VAL A 250 3.92 -7.68 7.19
N LEU A 251 5.07 -8.29 7.39
CA LEU A 251 5.57 -9.34 6.51
C LEU A 251 5.07 -10.70 7.00
N PHE A 252 3.89 -11.09 6.53
CA PHE A 252 3.27 -12.36 6.92
C PHE A 252 4.13 -13.56 6.53
N GLY A 253 4.30 -14.47 7.47
CA GLY A 253 5.16 -15.65 7.34
C GLY A 253 6.42 -15.60 8.19
N LEU A 254 6.76 -14.46 8.80
CA LEU A 254 7.87 -14.35 9.76
C LEU A 254 7.49 -14.89 11.14
N ASP A 255 6.28 -14.60 11.59
CA ASP A 255 5.72 -15.08 12.86
C ASP A 255 4.23 -15.42 12.68
N LYS A 256 3.55 -15.75 13.76
CA LYS A 256 2.16 -16.22 13.80
C LYS A 256 1.20 -15.14 13.28
N TYR A 257 0.57 -15.38 12.16
CA TYR A 257 -0.28 -14.40 11.48
C TYR A 257 -1.42 -13.83 12.34
N LYS A 258 -1.96 -14.60 13.30
CA LYS A 258 -3.01 -14.11 14.23
C LYS A 258 -2.48 -13.04 15.16
N TYR A 259 -1.23 -13.19 15.64
CA TYR A 259 -0.54 -12.19 16.46
C TYR A 259 -0.28 -10.91 15.67
N GLU A 260 0.26 -11.07 14.46
CA GLU A 260 0.56 -9.97 13.57
C GLU A 260 -0.70 -9.17 13.17
N PHE A 261 -1.81 -9.89 12.95
CA PHE A 261 -3.09 -9.28 12.65
C PHE A 261 -3.63 -8.43 13.80
N ALA A 262 -3.56 -8.92 15.04
CA ALA A 262 -3.94 -8.14 16.21
C ALA A 262 -3.02 -6.92 16.38
N GLY A 263 -1.71 -7.11 16.26
CA GLY A 263 -0.72 -6.04 16.39
C GLY A 263 -0.90 -4.91 15.39
N ILE A 264 -1.12 -5.21 14.10
CA ILE A 264 -1.33 -4.14 13.09
C ILE A 264 -2.62 -3.36 13.33
N LEU A 265 -3.67 -4.00 13.85
CA LEU A 265 -4.90 -3.31 14.21
C LEU A 265 -4.74 -2.44 15.45
N MET A 266 -4.02 -2.92 16.49
CA MET A 266 -3.68 -2.11 17.66
C MET A 266 -2.85 -0.87 17.27
N HIS A 267 -1.91 -1.01 16.35
CA HIS A 267 -1.16 0.13 15.82
C HIS A 267 -2.05 1.12 15.06
N ALA A 268 -2.99 0.63 14.25
CA ALA A 268 -3.96 1.49 13.58
C ALA A 268 -4.88 2.24 14.57
N GLU A 269 -5.34 1.57 15.62
CA GLU A 269 -6.11 2.16 16.71
C GLU A 269 -5.31 3.21 17.47
N HIS A 270 -4.03 2.95 17.74
CA HIS A 270 -3.12 3.89 18.39
C HIS A 270 -2.98 5.19 17.59
N LEU A 271 -2.68 5.09 16.30
CA LEU A 271 -2.54 6.27 15.44
C LEU A 271 -3.84 7.10 15.41
N GLU A 272 -5.00 6.45 15.32
CA GLU A 272 -6.29 7.15 15.36
C GLU A 272 -6.56 7.79 16.72
N ALA A 273 -6.19 7.13 17.82
CA ALA A 273 -6.43 7.61 19.18
C ALA A 273 -5.51 8.80 19.55
N VAL A 274 -4.27 8.82 19.06
CA VAL A 274 -3.25 9.85 19.38
C VAL A 274 -3.33 11.01 18.40
N HIS A 275 -3.38 10.70 17.10
CA HIS A 275 -3.27 11.72 16.05
C HIS A 275 -4.62 12.09 15.41
N GLY A 276 -5.71 11.40 15.77
CA GLY A 276 -7.02 11.58 15.15
C GLY A 276 -7.13 11.04 13.72
N VAL A 277 -6.04 10.49 13.18
CA VAL A 277 -5.91 9.98 11.82
C VAL A 277 -5.26 8.61 11.85
N GLY A 278 -5.96 7.59 11.40
CA GLY A 278 -5.41 6.24 11.26
C GLY A 278 -4.52 6.10 10.00
N PRO A 279 -4.00 4.90 9.73
CA PRO A 279 -3.09 4.68 8.61
C PRO A 279 -3.76 4.95 7.27
N HIS A 280 -3.10 5.75 6.42
CA HIS A 280 -3.54 6.00 5.05
C HIS A 280 -3.52 4.71 4.22
N THR A 281 -2.51 3.86 4.46
CA THR A 281 -2.41 2.55 3.81
C THR A 281 -2.01 1.44 4.77
N ILE A 282 -2.47 0.23 4.47
CA ILE A 282 -1.98 -1.02 5.08
C ILE A 282 -1.51 -1.93 3.96
N SER A 283 -0.25 -2.36 4.04
CA SER A 283 0.36 -3.33 3.13
C SER A 283 0.37 -4.72 3.76
N VAL A 284 0.09 -5.73 2.95
CA VAL A 284 -0.02 -7.13 3.40
C VAL A 284 0.93 -8.05 2.63
N PRO A 285 2.26 -7.81 2.64
CA PRO A 285 3.22 -8.69 1.97
C PRO A 285 3.35 -10.03 2.70
N ARG A 286 3.62 -11.10 1.92
CA ARG A 286 4.08 -12.39 2.44
C ARG A 286 5.58 -12.56 2.17
N VAL A 287 6.26 -13.33 3.01
CA VAL A 287 7.67 -13.70 2.79
C VAL A 287 7.79 -14.45 1.47
N LYS A 288 8.76 -14.06 0.65
CA LYS A 288 9.08 -14.70 -0.64
C LYS A 288 10.55 -15.03 -0.70
N LYS A 289 10.90 -15.97 -1.58
CA LYS A 289 12.28 -16.31 -1.88
C LYS A 289 13.04 -15.09 -2.41
N ALA A 290 14.31 -14.98 -2.03
CA ALA A 290 15.25 -14.00 -2.55
C ALA A 290 16.67 -14.57 -2.45
N SER A 291 17.69 -13.81 -2.92
CA SER A 291 19.10 -14.19 -2.71
C SER A 291 19.40 -14.38 -1.24
N ASP A 292 19.96 -15.53 -0.88
CA ASP A 292 20.29 -15.92 0.52
C ASP A 292 19.07 -15.99 1.48
N ILE A 293 17.84 -16.03 0.95
CA ILE A 293 16.60 -16.11 1.75
C ILE A 293 15.76 -17.30 1.29
N ASP A 294 15.59 -18.26 2.20
CA ASP A 294 14.64 -19.37 2.06
C ASP A 294 13.40 -19.09 2.95
N PRO A 295 12.21 -18.84 2.38
CA PRO A 295 11.02 -18.57 3.18
C PRO A 295 10.59 -19.75 4.06
N ASN A 296 11.02 -20.97 3.75
CA ASN A 296 10.64 -22.16 4.52
C ASN A 296 11.30 -22.23 5.90
N VAL A 297 12.36 -21.45 6.15
CA VAL A 297 13.04 -21.45 7.47
C VAL A 297 12.22 -20.77 8.56
N PHE A 298 11.17 -19.99 8.20
CA PHE A 298 10.37 -19.26 9.19
C PHE A 298 9.19 -20.05 9.74
N ASP A 299 8.80 -21.17 9.12
CA ASP A 299 7.76 -22.12 9.56
C ASP A 299 6.38 -21.49 9.91
N ASN A 300 6.10 -20.30 9.36
CA ASN A 300 4.88 -19.53 9.59
C ASN A 300 4.20 -19.11 8.29
N SER A 301 4.46 -19.82 7.20
CA SER A 301 3.84 -19.53 5.90
C SER A 301 2.31 -19.65 5.98
N ILE A 302 1.61 -18.79 5.24
CA ILE A 302 0.15 -18.81 5.16
C ILE A 302 -0.30 -19.09 3.73
N ASP A 303 -1.36 -19.88 3.60
CA ASP A 303 -1.98 -20.19 2.31
C ASP A 303 -2.82 -19.00 1.78
N ASP A 304 -3.31 -19.13 0.55
CA ASP A 304 -4.09 -18.09 -0.11
C ASP A 304 -5.49 -17.89 0.52
N ASP A 305 -6.06 -18.92 1.16
CA ASP A 305 -7.35 -18.80 1.85
C ASP A 305 -7.21 -18.01 3.15
N THR A 306 -6.21 -18.33 3.95
CA THR A 306 -5.84 -17.57 5.15
C THR A 306 -5.50 -16.11 4.79
N PHE A 307 -4.72 -15.91 3.71
CA PHE A 307 -4.36 -14.58 3.23
C PHE A 307 -5.57 -13.76 2.81
N ALA A 308 -6.50 -14.35 2.05
CA ALA A 308 -7.74 -13.72 1.66
C ALA A 308 -8.60 -13.30 2.86
N LYS A 309 -8.65 -14.15 3.89
CA LYS A 309 -9.39 -13.88 5.12
C LYS A 309 -8.77 -12.74 5.92
N ILE A 310 -7.45 -12.69 6.04
CA ILE A 310 -6.72 -11.56 6.64
C ILE A 310 -7.10 -10.24 5.95
N ILE A 311 -7.05 -10.21 4.62
CA ILE A 311 -7.38 -9.02 3.82
C ILE A 311 -8.83 -8.58 4.06
N ALA A 312 -9.79 -9.52 4.03
CA ALA A 312 -11.19 -9.23 4.29
C ALA A 312 -11.40 -8.66 5.70
N CYS A 313 -10.80 -9.26 6.72
CA CYS A 313 -10.93 -8.82 8.11
C CYS A 313 -10.27 -7.44 8.34
N ILE A 314 -9.10 -7.15 7.74
CA ILE A 314 -8.50 -5.80 7.80
C ILE A 314 -9.43 -4.77 7.12
N ARG A 315 -10.00 -5.09 5.96
CA ARG A 315 -10.94 -4.19 5.27
C ARG A 315 -12.15 -3.85 6.15
N ILE A 316 -12.67 -4.83 6.89
CA ILE A 316 -13.82 -4.62 7.79
C ILE A 316 -13.39 -3.80 9.02
N ALA A 317 -12.22 -4.10 9.60
CA ALA A 317 -11.73 -3.42 10.79
C ALA A 317 -11.36 -1.96 10.53
N VAL A 318 -10.65 -1.68 9.43
CA VAL A 318 -10.18 -0.33 9.06
C VAL A 318 -10.75 0.07 7.69
N PRO A 319 -12.05 0.41 7.63
CA PRO A 319 -12.80 0.52 6.36
C PRO A 319 -12.30 1.63 5.43
N TYR A 320 -11.65 2.65 5.94
CA TYR A 320 -11.15 3.81 5.19
C TYR A 320 -9.72 3.64 4.65
N THR A 321 -8.94 2.67 5.16
CA THR A 321 -7.53 2.53 4.78
C THR A 321 -7.37 2.04 3.33
N GLY A 322 -6.35 2.54 2.63
CA GLY A 322 -5.91 1.97 1.37
C GLY A 322 -5.18 0.65 1.60
N MET A 323 -5.62 -0.44 0.96
CA MET A 323 -4.91 -1.72 1.10
C MET A 323 -4.08 -2.03 -0.13
N ILE A 324 -2.81 -2.39 0.11
CA ILE A 324 -1.80 -2.57 -0.92
C ILE A 324 -1.42 -4.04 -1.06
N ILE A 325 -1.44 -4.54 -2.29
CA ILE A 325 -0.81 -5.81 -2.67
C ILE A 325 0.19 -5.56 -3.79
N SER A 326 1.36 -6.17 -3.68
CA SER A 326 2.44 -6.01 -4.66
C SER A 326 2.56 -7.21 -5.61
N THR A 327 3.47 -7.11 -6.57
CA THR A 327 3.87 -8.20 -7.48
C THR A 327 4.61 -9.35 -6.79
N ARG A 328 4.75 -9.34 -5.45
CA ARG A 328 5.12 -10.52 -4.65
C ARG A 328 4.13 -11.67 -4.85
N GLU A 329 2.86 -11.34 -5.01
CA GLU A 329 1.80 -12.32 -5.22
C GLU A 329 1.58 -12.55 -6.72
N ASN A 330 1.28 -13.81 -7.07
CA ASN A 330 0.96 -14.18 -8.43
C ASN A 330 -0.43 -13.67 -8.85
N GLU A 331 -0.71 -13.77 -10.14
CA GLU A 331 -1.97 -13.31 -10.75
C GLU A 331 -3.20 -13.88 -10.05
N THR A 332 -3.25 -15.20 -9.86
CA THR A 332 -4.40 -15.90 -9.25
C THR A 332 -4.68 -15.41 -7.83
N CYS A 333 -3.66 -15.27 -7.01
CA CYS A 333 -3.80 -14.76 -5.64
C CYS A 333 -4.29 -13.29 -5.66
N ARG A 334 -3.70 -12.45 -6.53
CA ARG A 334 -4.11 -11.04 -6.67
C ARG A 334 -5.56 -10.92 -7.10
N GLU A 335 -6.00 -11.72 -8.07
CA GLU A 335 -7.40 -11.77 -8.53
C GLU A 335 -8.37 -12.15 -7.41
N LYS A 336 -8.03 -13.20 -6.64
CA LYS A 336 -8.83 -13.67 -5.52
C LYS A 336 -9.09 -12.58 -4.46
N VAL A 337 -8.08 -11.79 -4.14
CA VAL A 337 -8.17 -10.81 -3.02
C VAL A 337 -8.59 -9.41 -3.46
N MET A 338 -8.56 -9.12 -4.75
CA MET A 338 -8.88 -7.77 -5.28
C MET A 338 -10.24 -7.27 -4.79
N GLY A 339 -11.25 -8.10 -4.89
CA GLY A 339 -12.61 -7.77 -4.45
C GLY A 339 -12.77 -7.68 -2.93
N LEU A 340 -11.91 -8.33 -2.15
CA LEU A 340 -12.05 -8.42 -0.70
C LEU A 340 -11.58 -7.17 0.05
N GLY A 341 -10.73 -6.34 -0.58
CA GLY A 341 -10.27 -5.16 0.14
C GLY A 341 -9.19 -4.35 -0.56
N ILE A 342 -8.51 -4.92 -1.54
CA ILE A 342 -7.38 -4.27 -2.19
C ILE A 342 -7.84 -3.05 -3.00
N SER A 343 -7.15 -1.94 -2.83
CA SER A 343 -7.41 -0.68 -3.53
C SER A 343 -6.19 -0.09 -4.23
N GLN A 344 -5.00 -0.66 -3.99
CA GLN A 344 -3.76 -0.22 -4.63
C GLN A 344 -2.92 -1.43 -5.00
N ILE A 345 -2.33 -1.40 -6.20
CA ILE A 345 -1.42 -2.45 -6.67
C ILE A 345 -0.20 -1.87 -7.38
N SER A 346 0.91 -2.59 -7.32
CA SER A 346 2.03 -2.34 -8.23
C SER A 346 1.85 -3.11 -9.54
N GLY A 347 2.35 -2.56 -10.63
CA GLY A 347 2.30 -3.20 -11.95
C GLY A 347 3.55 -2.91 -12.77
N GLY A 348 4.02 -3.87 -13.55
CA GLY A 348 5.27 -3.77 -14.31
C GLY A 348 6.49 -3.57 -13.39
N SER A 349 6.45 -4.11 -12.17
CA SER A 349 7.42 -3.83 -11.11
C SER A 349 8.78 -4.46 -11.36
N ARG A 350 9.82 -3.77 -10.87
CA ARG A 350 11.19 -4.28 -10.73
C ARG A 350 11.64 -4.04 -9.30
N THR A 351 12.32 -5.02 -8.72
CA THR A 351 12.81 -4.97 -7.34
C THR A 351 14.33 -4.88 -7.25
N SER A 352 14.98 -4.76 -8.41
CA SER A 352 16.42 -4.51 -8.55
C SER A 352 16.73 -3.03 -8.47
N VAL A 353 17.92 -2.70 -7.98
CA VAL A 353 18.45 -1.33 -8.05
C VAL A 353 18.86 -1.02 -9.49
N GLY A 354 18.14 -0.12 -10.17
CA GLY A 354 18.33 0.20 -11.58
C GLY A 354 17.82 -0.90 -12.51
N GLY A 355 16.59 -1.33 -12.32
CA GLY A 355 15.97 -2.44 -13.05
C GLY A 355 15.05 -2.06 -14.21
N TYR A 356 14.81 -0.75 -14.48
CA TYR A 356 13.88 -0.30 -15.52
C TYR A 356 14.60 0.19 -16.79
N ALA A 357 15.68 0.96 -16.66
CA ALA A 357 16.38 1.53 -17.80
C ALA A 357 17.46 0.60 -18.37
N GLY A 358 17.57 0.58 -19.69
CA GLY A 358 18.73 -0.01 -20.38
C GLY A 358 18.75 -1.53 -20.49
N TYR A 359 17.67 -2.23 -20.12
CA TYR A 359 17.61 -3.68 -20.18
C TYR A 359 16.43 -4.18 -21.00
N THR A 360 16.66 -5.15 -21.87
CA THR A 360 15.55 -6.00 -22.37
C THR A 360 15.08 -6.93 -21.25
N PRO A 361 13.87 -7.51 -21.36
CA PRO A 361 13.38 -8.48 -20.37
C PRO A 361 14.36 -9.63 -20.06
N GLU A 362 15.14 -10.04 -21.07
CA GLU A 362 16.09 -11.16 -20.98
C GLU A 362 17.45 -10.76 -20.38
N GLU A 363 17.82 -9.49 -20.46
CA GLU A 363 19.14 -8.98 -20.03
C GLU A 363 19.14 -8.41 -18.60
N ARG A 364 18.01 -8.44 -17.91
CA ARG A 364 17.86 -7.81 -16.59
C ARG A 364 18.71 -8.49 -15.53
N PRO A 365 19.43 -7.70 -14.70
CA PRO A 365 20.12 -8.28 -13.56
C PRO A 365 19.09 -8.70 -12.50
N HIS A 366 19.01 -10.00 -12.21
CA HIS A 366 18.24 -10.57 -11.11
C HIS A 366 19.05 -10.63 -9.80
N ASP A 367 20.32 -10.29 -9.86
CA ASP A 367 21.27 -10.42 -8.77
C ASP A 367 21.15 -9.35 -7.67
N THR A 368 20.40 -8.27 -7.92
CA THR A 368 20.15 -7.19 -6.95
C THR A 368 18.71 -7.09 -6.48
N GLU A 369 17.85 -8.06 -6.82
CA GLU A 369 16.44 -8.07 -6.46
C GLU A 369 16.25 -8.23 -4.93
N GLN A 370 15.32 -7.44 -4.36
CA GLN A 370 14.95 -7.59 -2.95
C GLN A 370 14.11 -8.85 -2.70
N PHE A 371 13.36 -9.28 -3.67
CA PHE A 371 12.57 -10.51 -3.67
C PHE A 371 12.19 -10.90 -5.09
N ASP A 372 11.91 -12.19 -5.30
CA ASP A 372 11.44 -12.71 -6.57
C ASP A 372 10.05 -12.15 -6.90
N VAL A 373 9.93 -11.52 -8.06
CA VAL A 373 8.66 -10.98 -8.56
C VAL A 373 7.83 -12.14 -9.13
N SER A 374 6.68 -12.43 -8.51
CA SER A 374 5.79 -13.50 -8.94
C SER A 374 4.89 -13.11 -10.12
N ASP A 375 4.43 -11.86 -10.15
CA ASP A 375 3.67 -11.31 -11.28
C ASP A 375 4.58 -10.43 -12.14
N GLN A 376 5.01 -10.98 -13.27
CA GLN A 376 5.99 -10.35 -14.16
C GLN A 376 5.36 -9.60 -15.34
N ARG A 377 4.03 -9.52 -15.39
CA ARG A 377 3.31 -8.82 -16.47
C ARG A 377 3.75 -7.37 -16.58
N SER A 378 3.75 -6.89 -17.83
CA SER A 378 3.93 -5.45 -18.12
C SER A 378 2.81 -4.62 -17.49
N LEU A 379 3.04 -3.31 -17.38
CA LEU A 379 1.98 -2.42 -16.89
C LEU A 379 0.72 -2.46 -17.78
N ASP A 380 0.89 -2.55 -19.11
CA ASP A 380 -0.23 -2.59 -20.05
C ASP A 380 -1.09 -3.84 -19.87
N GLU A 381 -0.45 -5.01 -19.69
CA GLU A 381 -1.15 -6.26 -19.40
C GLU A 381 -1.91 -6.20 -18.06
N VAL A 382 -1.31 -5.61 -17.03
CA VAL A 382 -1.97 -5.44 -15.72
C VAL A 382 -3.15 -4.46 -15.81
N VAL A 383 -3.00 -3.36 -16.55
CA VAL A 383 -4.09 -2.39 -16.78
C VAL A 383 -5.24 -3.04 -17.51
N LYS A 384 -4.95 -3.80 -18.60
CA LYS A 384 -5.97 -4.54 -19.34
C LYS A 384 -6.69 -5.58 -18.47
N TRP A 385 -5.92 -6.39 -17.73
CA TRP A 385 -6.45 -7.40 -16.81
C TRP A 385 -7.42 -6.81 -15.77
N LEU A 386 -7.07 -5.66 -15.16
CA LEU A 386 -7.97 -4.97 -14.23
C LEU A 386 -9.28 -4.55 -14.90
N MET A 387 -9.20 -4.01 -16.13
CA MET A 387 -10.38 -3.56 -16.87
C MET A 387 -11.27 -4.74 -17.31
N ASP A 388 -10.68 -5.85 -17.68
CA ASP A 388 -11.41 -7.10 -18.02
C ASP A 388 -12.18 -7.65 -16.80
N MET A 389 -11.67 -7.44 -15.58
CA MET A 389 -12.37 -7.75 -14.33
C MET A 389 -13.39 -6.67 -13.91
N GLY A 390 -13.54 -5.58 -14.67
CA GLY A 390 -14.46 -4.48 -14.36
C GLY A 390 -13.88 -3.40 -13.44
N TYR A 391 -12.60 -3.48 -13.05
CA TYR A 391 -11.96 -2.43 -12.26
C TYR A 391 -11.46 -1.27 -13.10
N ILE A 392 -11.31 -0.11 -12.46
CA ILE A 392 -10.83 1.14 -13.07
C ILE A 392 -9.39 1.39 -12.63
N PRO A 393 -8.37 1.11 -13.46
CA PRO A 393 -7.00 1.49 -13.16
C PRO A 393 -6.88 3.01 -12.98
N SER A 394 -6.35 3.46 -11.86
CA SER A 394 -6.27 4.88 -11.50
C SER A 394 -4.82 5.31 -11.29
N PHE A 395 -4.39 6.29 -12.07
CA PHE A 395 -3.10 6.97 -11.89
C PHE A 395 -3.26 8.32 -11.18
N CYS A 396 -4.39 8.53 -10.51
CA CYS A 396 -4.73 9.79 -9.85
C CYS A 396 -3.80 10.08 -8.66
N THR A 397 -3.35 11.34 -8.58
CA THR A 397 -2.54 11.89 -7.48
C THR A 397 -3.12 13.22 -6.98
N ALA A 398 -4.39 13.51 -7.26
CA ALA A 398 -5.00 14.81 -7.01
C ALA A 398 -5.05 15.18 -5.52
N CYS A 399 -5.37 14.23 -4.64
CA CYS A 399 -5.56 14.50 -3.21
C CYS A 399 -4.37 15.21 -2.58
N TYR A 400 -3.17 14.74 -2.82
CA TYR A 400 -1.96 15.34 -2.31
C TYR A 400 -1.70 16.76 -2.84
N ARG A 401 -2.03 17.02 -4.09
CA ARG A 401 -1.81 18.33 -4.74
C ARG A 401 -2.90 19.36 -4.46
N GLU A 402 -4.04 18.90 -3.97
CA GLU A 402 -5.18 19.73 -3.56
C GLU A 402 -5.29 19.87 -2.04
N GLY A 403 -4.22 19.46 -1.29
CA GLY A 403 -4.20 19.52 0.17
C GLY A 403 -5.29 18.67 0.83
N ARG A 404 -5.67 17.57 0.20
CA ARG A 404 -6.58 16.55 0.76
C ARG A 404 -5.76 15.39 1.29
N THR A 405 -5.05 15.61 2.40
CA THR A 405 -4.22 14.66 3.11
C THR A 405 -4.63 14.59 4.59
N GLY A 406 -4.14 13.64 5.34
CA GLY A 406 -4.35 13.51 6.76
C GLY A 406 -5.84 13.51 7.16
N ASP A 407 -6.20 14.30 8.15
CA ASP A 407 -7.56 14.44 8.69
C ASP A 407 -8.59 14.89 7.64
N ARG A 408 -8.19 15.79 6.74
CA ARG A 408 -9.05 16.27 5.65
C ARG A 408 -9.37 15.16 4.65
N PHE A 409 -8.41 14.31 4.32
CA PHE A 409 -8.63 13.14 3.48
C PHE A 409 -9.52 12.13 4.20
N MET A 410 -9.22 11.81 5.46
CA MET A 410 -9.97 10.85 6.27
C MET A 410 -11.41 11.28 6.49
N ALA A 411 -11.66 12.58 6.72
CA ALA A 411 -13.02 13.10 6.84
C ALA A 411 -13.87 12.86 5.58
N LEU A 412 -13.28 12.98 4.40
CA LEU A 412 -13.94 12.69 3.12
C LEU A 412 -14.08 11.18 2.86
N CYS A 413 -13.09 10.39 3.25
CA CYS A 413 -13.13 8.93 3.10
C CYS A 413 -14.17 8.30 4.01
N LYS A 414 -14.17 8.62 5.30
CA LYS A 414 -15.08 8.03 6.32
C LYS A 414 -16.57 8.20 5.96
N VAL A 415 -16.92 9.19 5.17
CA VAL A 415 -18.30 9.43 4.70
C VAL A 415 -18.51 9.08 3.22
N GLY A 416 -17.55 8.46 2.56
CA GLY A 416 -17.62 8.05 1.16
C GLY A 416 -17.63 9.21 0.13
N GLN A 417 -17.56 10.46 0.56
CA GLN A 417 -17.61 11.63 -0.34
C GLN A 417 -16.40 11.78 -1.24
N ILE A 418 -15.29 11.14 -0.88
CA ILE A 418 -14.08 11.14 -1.70
C ILE A 418 -14.34 10.57 -3.12
N GLN A 419 -15.32 9.69 -3.29
CA GLN A 419 -15.71 9.16 -4.59
C GLN A 419 -16.12 10.24 -5.59
N ASN A 420 -16.73 11.34 -5.14
CA ASN A 420 -17.14 12.45 -6.00
C ASN A 420 -15.99 13.13 -6.76
N CYS A 421 -14.77 13.02 -6.25
CA CYS A 421 -13.56 13.50 -6.92
C CYS A 421 -12.77 12.32 -7.52
N CYS A 422 -12.65 11.24 -6.78
CA CYS A 422 -11.78 10.12 -7.16
C CYS A 422 -12.29 9.36 -8.37
N HIS A 423 -13.61 9.18 -8.54
CA HIS A 423 -14.16 8.45 -9.68
C HIS A 423 -13.88 9.17 -11.00
N PRO A 424 -14.28 10.45 -11.22
CA PRO A 424 -13.95 11.14 -12.45
C PRO A 424 -12.43 11.33 -12.65
N ASN A 425 -11.66 11.55 -11.58
CA ASN A 425 -10.19 11.62 -11.68
C ASN A 425 -9.56 10.31 -12.15
N ALA A 426 -10.10 9.16 -11.72
CA ALA A 426 -9.62 7.86 -12.19
C ALA A 426 -9.86 7.70 -13.70
N LEU A 427 -11.06 8.04 -14.19
CA LEU A 427 -11.40 7.97 -15.61
C LEU A 427 -10.50 8.89 -16.46
N MET A 428 -10.25 10.13 -16.01
CA MET A 428 -9.36 11.05 -16.71
C MET A 428 -7.92 10.55 -16.77
N THR A 429 -7.38 10.05 -15.67
CA THR A 429 -6.01 9.51 -15.65
C THR A 429 -5.89 8.18 -16.40
N LEU A 430 -6.94 7.36 -16.44
CA LEU A 430 -7.01 6.21 -17.33
C LEU A 430 -7.02 6.66 -18.80
N GLN A 431 -7.80 7.67 -19.17
CA GLN A 431 -7.81 8.19 -20.55
C GLN A 431 -6.41 8.72 -20.95
N GLU A 432 -5.69 9.41 -20.05
CA GLU A 432 -4.28 9.78 -20.31
C GLU A 432 -3.43 8.54 -20.63
N TYR A 433 -3.56 7.47 -19.84
CA TYR A 433 -2.83 6.23 -20.08
C TYR A 433 -3.19 5.62 -21.44
N LEU A 434 -4.48 5.48 -21.73
CA LEU A 434 -4.97 4.90 -22.98
C LEU A 434 -4.48 5.69 -24.21
N THR A 435 -4.44 7.01 -24.14
CA THR A 435 -4.03 7.87 -25.24
C THR A 435 -2.53 7.82 -25.49
N ASP A 436 -1.72 7.82 -24.41
CA ASP A 436 -0.28 8.07 -24.52
C ASP A 436 0.57 6.78 -24.50
N TYR A 437 0.06 5.67 -23.91
CA TYR A 437 0.90 4.51 -23.57
C TYR A 437 0.30 3.15 -23.97
N ALA A 438 -1.01 3.04 -23.99
CA ALA A 438 -1.68 1.73 -24.14
C ALA A 438 -1.53 1.13 -25.54
N SER A 439 -1.47 -0.20 -25.59
CA SER A 439 -1.64 -0.95 -26.81
C SER A 439 -3.03 -0.72 -27.43
N PRO A 440 -3.22 -0.98 -28.73
CA PRO A 440 -4.55 -0.83 -29.37
C PRO A 440 -5.64 -1.66 -28.69
N GLU A 441 -5.32 -2.86 -28.21
CA GLU A 441 -6.25 -3.75 -27.51
C GLU A 441 -6.65 -3.19 -26.15
N THR A 442 -5.68 -2.79 -25.33
CA THR A 442 -5.92 -2.16 -24.02
C THR A 442 -6.72 -0.87 -24.16
N ARG A 443 -6.44 -0.08 -25.20
CA ARG A 443 -7.19 1.14 -25.51
C ARG A 443 -8.64 0.86 -25.79
N ALA A 444 -8.95 -0.12 -26.63
CA ALA A 444 -10.32 -0.48 -27.00
C ALA A 444 -11.15 -0.88 -25.76
N VAL A 445 -10.59 -1.72 -24.89
CA VAL A 445 -11.25 -2.14 -23.63
C VAL A 445 -11.46 -0.93 -22.72
N GLY A 446 -10.45 -0.08 -22.57
CA GLY A 446 -10.49 1.08 -21.68
C GLY A 446 -11.47 2.16 -22.13
N GLU A 447 -11.57 2.45 -23.43
CA GLU A 447 -12.55 3.40 -23.96
C GLU A 447 -13.99 2.91 -23.73
N ALA A 448 -14.25 1.62 -23.89
CA ALA A 448 -15.56 1.04 -23.57
C ALA A 448 -15.89 1.13 -22.06
N LEU A 449 -14.91 0.88 -21.22
CA LEU A 449 -15.04 1.02 -19.76
C LEU A 449 -15.37 2.48 -19.39
N ILE A 450 -14.60 3.47 -19.89
CA ILE A 450 -14.81 4.89 -19.60
C ILE A 450 -16.20 5.33 -20.06
N ALA A 451 -16.65 4.93 -21.25
CA ALA A 451 -17.98 5.27 -21.77
C ALA A 451 -19.13 4.78 -20.87
N ARG A 452 -18.94 3.61 -20.22
CA ARG A 452 -19.88 3.07 -19.24
C ARG A 452 -19.80 3.82 -17.92
N GLU A 453 -18.60 3.96 -17.38
CA GLU A 453 -18.37 4.43 -16.02
C GLU A 453 -18.59 5.94 -15.85
N ILE A 454 -18.46 6.75 -16.90
CA ILE A 454 -18.72 8.18 -16.82
C ILE A 454 -20.19 8.50 -16.43
N GLN A 455 -21.11 7.57 -16.73
CA GLN A 455 -22.52 7.72 -16.36
C GLN A 455 -22.74 7.57 -14.86
N ASN A 456 -21.81 6.92 -14.15
CA ASN A 456 -21.84 6.71 -12.69
C ASN A 456 -21.36 7.93 -11.89
N VAL A 457 -20.88 9.00 -12.52
CA VAL A 457 -20.58 10.27 -11.83
C VAL A 457 -21.89 10.95 -11.41
N PRO A 458 -22.19 11.06 -10.08
CA PRO A 458 -23.54 11.46 -9.63
C PRO A 458 -23.86 12.93 -9.94
N ASP A 459 -22.89 13.82 -9.76
CA ASP A 459 -23.05 15.25 -10.01
C ASP A 459 -23.03 15.55 -11.52
N LEU A 460 -24.15 16.02 -12.05
CA LEU A 460 -24.31 16.27 -13.49
C LEU A 460 -23.32 17.33 -14.02
N LYS A 461 -23.01 18.37 -13.23
CA LYS A 461 -22.04 19.39 -13.66
C LYS A 461 -20.63 18.84 -13.73
N ARG A 462 -20.23 18.06 -12.73
CA ARG A 462 -18.94 17.37 -12.72
C ARG A 462 -18.86 16.34 -13.84
N ARG A 463 -19.93 15.58 -14.08
CA ARG A 463 -20.00 14.62 -15.20
C ARG A 463 -19.76 15.33 -16.52
N GLN A 464 -20.50 16.41 -16.81
CA GLN A 464 -20.34 17.17 -18.03
C GLN A 464 -18.90 17.70 -18.20
N ARG A 465 -18.33 18.25 -17.12
CA ARG A 465 -16.95 18.73 -17.12
C ARG A 465 -15.93 17.61 -17.32
N ALA A 466 -16.16 16.46 -16.73
CA ALA A 466 -15.31 15.28 -16.94
C ALA A 466 -15.35 14.79 -18.39
N ILE A 467 -16.51 14.80 -19.04
CA ILE A 467 -16.64 14.47 -20.47
C ILE A 467 -15.80 15.42 -21.32
N GLU A 468 -15.90 16.73 -21.09
CA GLU A 468 -15.08 17.72 -21.81
C GLU A 468 -13.57 17.47 -21.65
N TYR A 469 -13.13 17.13 -20.44
CA TYR A 469 -11.73 16.80 -20.17
C TYR A 469 -11.30 15.48 -20.83
N LEU A 470 -12.15 14.46 -20.80
CA LEU A 470 -11.88 13.18 -21.48
C LEU A 470 -11.72 13.38 -23.00
N ASP A 471 -12.58 14.17 -23.62
CA ASP A 471 -12.51 14.49 -25.04
C ASP A 471 -11.23 15.27 -25.37
N GLU A 472 -10.84 16.25 -24.54
CA GLU A 472 -9.61 17.01 -24.72
C GLU A 472 -8.38 16.10 -24.64
N ILE A 473 -8.32 15.18 -23.63
CA ILE A 473 -7.22 14.22 -23.48
C ILE A 473 -7.17 13.29 -24.71
N LYS A 474 -8.31 12.74 -25.11
CA LYS A 474 -8.42 11.80 -26.23
C LYS A 474 -7.93 12.41 -27.54
N ASN A 475 -8.19 13.68 -27.76
CA ASN A 475 -7.77 14.43 -28.96
C ASN A 475 -6.34 14.99 -28.88
N GLY A 476 -5.52 14.53 -27.93
CA GLY A 476 -4.11 14.94 -27.80
C GLY A 476 -3.90 16.31 -27.13
N GLY A 477 -4.94 16.87 -26.50
CA GLY A 477 -4.86 18.14 -25.79
C GLY A 477 -4.15 18.04 -24.43
N LYS A 478 -4.53 18.90 -23.49
CA LYS A 478 -3.92 19.00 -22.16
C LYS A 478 -4.04 17.69 -21.36
N ARG A 479 -3.07 17.44 -20.52
CA ARG A 479 -3.05 16.36 -19.51
C ARG A 479 -3.21 16.96 -18.12
N ASP A 480 -3.34 16.06 -17.13
CA ASP A 480 -3.33 16.42 -15.71
C ASP A 480 -4.54 17.24 -15.26
N PHE A 481 -5.71 16.94 -15.81
CA PHE A 481 -6.97 17.44 -15.29
C PHE A 481 -7.32 16.77 -13.97
N ARG A 482 -7.98 17.53 -13.06
CA ARG A 482 -8.40 17.03 -11.75
C ARG A 482 -9.53 17.84 -11.14
N PHE A 483 -10.30 17.18 -10.27
CA PHE A 483 -11.33 17.76 -9.41
C PHE A 483 -10.85 17.85 -7.96
#